data_8b58e66cbd589e1cfc41ad6735ef5373
#
_entry.id   8b58e66cbd589e1cfc41ad6735ef5373
#
_cell.length_a   1.000
_cell.length_b   1.000
_cell.length_c   1.000
_cell.angle_alpha   90.00
_cell.angle_beta   90.00
_cell.angle_gamma   90.00
#
_symmetry.space_group_name_H-M   'P 1'
#
loop_
_entity.id
_entity.type
_entity.pdbx_description
1 polymer ?
#
loop_
_entity_poly.entity_id
_entity_poly.type
_entity_poly.pdbx_seq_one_letter_code
_entity_poly.pdbx_strand_id
1 'polypeptide(L)'
;LGQLNQRHLEEHPGDEKLAARIASYELAARMQLSVPEISDLSTEPAHILRAYGADDTGNPIKAGFARNCILARRLVERGVRFVQLFNGAYASGGELNWDGHNKLKEQYDRHAGILDQPAAALIRDLGQRGLLENTLVVWCTEFGRMPFFQKGAQGRDHNPDGFTSWMTGAGIRKGVSHGVTDELGRAAVKDVHPLYDFNATVLHL
;
A
#
# COMPACT_ATOMS: atom_id res chain seq x y z
N LEU A 1 4.26 33.14 -8.48
CA LEU A 1 5.43 32.24 -8.39
C LEU A 1 5.93 31.86 -9.78
N GLY A 2 5.08 31.36 -10.71
CA GLY A 2 5.50 30.95 -12.05
C GLY A 2 6.27 32.02 -12.83
N GLN A 3 5.84 33.28 -12.79
CA GLN A 3 6.55 34.40 -13.42
C GLN A 3 7.94 34.66 -12.81
N LEU A 4 8.08 34.51 -11.49
CA LEU A 4 9.36 34.65 -10.81
C LEU A 4 10.31 33.49 -11.16
N ASN A 5 9.79 32.29 -11.20
CA ASN A 5 10.53 31.11 -11.59
C ASN A 5 11.01 31.22 -13.04
N GLN A 6 10.16 31.72 -13.93
CA GLN A 6 10.50 31.93 -15.34
C GLN A 6 11.64 32.96 -15.50
N ARG A 7 11.58 34.08 -14.81
CA ARG A 7 12.67 35.08 -14.82
C ARG A 7 13.98 34.48 -14.32
N HIS A 8 13.90 33.72 -13.23
CA HIS A 8 15.09 33.07 -12.67
C HIS A 8 15.73 32.08 -13.65
N LEU A 9 14.93 31.35 -14.41
CA LEU A 9 15.44 30.47 -15.48
C LEU A 9 16.11 31.27 -16.61
N GLU A 10 15.54 32.40 -17.01
CA GLU A 10 16.08 33.29 -18.04
C GLU A 10 17.43 33.91 -17.63
N GLU A 11 17.62 34.16 -16.32
CA GLU A 11 18.88 34.64 -15.74
C GLU A 11 19.96 33.54 -15.64
N HIS A 12 19.57 32.24 -15.74
CA HIS A 12 20.48 31.11 -15.61
C HIS A 12 20.27 30.11 -16.79
N PRO A 13 20.56 30.55 -18.03
CA PRO A 13 20.35 29.72 -19.21
C PRO A 13 21.25 28.48 -19.19
N GLY A 14 20.67 27.32 -19.48
CA GLY A 14 21.38 26.04 -19.55
C GLY A 14 21.56 25.29 -18.23
N ASP A 15 21.01 25.83 -17.11
CA ASP A 15 20.98 25.05 -15.85
C ASP A 15 19.78 24.09 -15.82
N GLU A 16 19.98 22.89 -16.36
CA GLU A 16 18.97 21.83 -16.36
C GLU A 16 18.56 21.40 -14.94
N LYS A 17 19.47 21.50 -13.97
CA LYS A 17 19.19 21.14 -12.57
C LYS A 17 18.26 22.17 -11.93
N LEU A 18 18.43 23.46 -12.26
CA LEU A 18 17.54 24.50 -11.80
C LEU A 18 16.12 24.32 -12.37
N ALA A 19 16.01 24.08 -13.67
CA ALA A 19 14.74 23.82 -14.34
C ALA A 19 14.00 22.61 -13.73
N ALA A 20 14.68 21.50 -13.50
CA ALA A 20 14.12 20.31 -12.87
C ALA A 20 13.66 20.58 -11.43
N ARG A 21 14.44 21.37 -10.66
CA ARG A 21 14.09 21.75 -9.30
C ARG A 21 12.85 22.64 -9.25
N ILE A 22 12.76 23.64 -10.12
CA ILE A 22 11.59 24.51 -10.24
C ILE A 22 10.34 23.67 -10.57
N ALA A 23 10.41 22.81 -11.58
CA ALA A 23 9.31 21.93 -11.95
C ALA A 23 8.86 21.04 -10.80
N SER A 24 9.81 20.52 -10.01
CA SER A 24 9.51 19.71 -8.81
C SER A 24 8.76 20.51 -7.74
N TYR A 25 9.19 21.75 -7.45
CA TYR A 25 8.50 22.61 -6.47
C TYR A 25 7.13 23.08 -6.94
N GLU A 26 6.98 23.38 -8.23
CA GLU A 26 5.68 23.74 -8.79
C GLU A 26 4.69 22.55 -8.76
N LEU A 27 5.17 21.34 -9.02
CA LEU A 27 4.39 20.12 -8.85
C LEU A 27 3.96 19.95 -7.40
N ALA A 28 4.90 20.07 -6.44
CA ALA A 28 4.61 19.96 -5.01
C ALA A 28 3.58 21.00 -4.56
N ALA A 29 3.69 22.24 -5.02
CA ALA A 29 2.71 23.29 -4.71
C ALA A 29 1.30 22.95 -5.24
N ARG A 30 1.19 22.47 -6.48
CA ARG A 30 -0.10 22.00 -7.04
C ARG A 30 -0.69 20.85 -6.25
N MET A 31 0.15 19.89 -5.85
CA MET A 31 -0.29 18.77 -5.00
C MET A 31 -0.83 19.26 -3.65
N GLN A 32 -0.12 20.18 -2.97
CA GLN A 32 -0.57 20.73 -1.69
C GLN A 32 -1.92 21.45 -1.78
N LEU A 33 -2.17 22.19 -2.86
CA LEU A 33 -3.44 22.88 -3.08
C LEU A 33 -4.62 21.92 -3.27
N SER A 34 -4.39 20.69 -3.72
CA SER A 34 -5.44 19.67 -3.90
C SER A 34 -5.72 18.83 -2.65
N VAL A 35 -4.84 18.88 -1.64
CA VAL A 35 -4.97 18.07 -0.41
C VAL A 35 -6.29 18.28 0.33
N PRO A 36 -6.79 19.51 0.56
CA PRO A 36 -8.06 19.70 1.27
C PRO A 36 -9.24 19.00 0.57
N GLU A 37 -9.32 19.09 -0.76
CA GLU A 37 -10.36 18.47 -1.54
C GLU A 37 -10.26 16.93 -1.53
N ILE A 38 -9.05 16.39 -1.61
CA ILE A 38 -8.82 14.94 -1.57
C ILE A 38 -9.17 14.38 -0.19
N SER A 39 -8.77 15.09 0.87
CA SER A 39 -8.90 14.62 2.26
C SER A 39 -10.32 14.75 2.83
N ASP A 40 -11.16 15.62 2.25
CA ASP A 40 -12.55 15.76 2.67
C ASP A 40 -13.40 14.60 2.18
N LEU A 41 -13.64 13.64 3.06
CA LEU A 41 -14.50 12.48 2.78
C LEU A 41 -15.99 12.75 2.99
N SER A 42 -16.39 13.95 3.40
CA SER A 42 -17.82 14.31 3.60
C SER A 42 -18.63 14.22 2.30
N THR A 43 -17.94 14.34 1.16
CA THR A 43 -18.52 14.24 -0.18
C THR A 43 -18.65 12.80 -0.69
N GLU A 44 -18.12 11.81 0.01
CA GLU A 44 -18.25 10.40 -0.39
C GLU A 44 -19.67 9.90 -0.13
N PRO A 45 -20.27 9.19 -1.11
CA PRO A 45 -21.57 8.58 -0.91
C PRO A 45 -21.57 7.60 0.26
N ALA A 46 -22.65 7.61 1.05
CA ALA A 46 -22.76 6.74 2.24
C ALA A 46 -22.57 5.24 1.94
N HIS A 47 -22.97 4.78 0.74
CA HIS A 47 -22.77 3.38 0.35
C HIS A 47 -21.29 3.05 0.13
N ILE A 48 -20.47 4.00 -0.31
CA ILE A 48 -19.00 3.85 -0.44
C ILE A 48 -18.39 3.77 0.96
N LEU A 49 -18.72 4.70 1.85
CA LEU A 49 -18.22 4.67 3.23
C LEU A 49 -18.52 3.32 3.91
N ARG A 50 -19.74 2.79 3.75
CA ARG A 50 -20.13 1.47 4.26
C ARG A 50 -19.37 0.33 3.59
N ALA A 51 -19.21 0.36 2.26
CA ALA A 51 -18.52 -0.70 1.53
C ALA A 51 -17.07 -0.88 2.01
N TYR A 52 -16.39 0.22 2.30
CA TYR A 52 -15.04 0.20 2.85
C TYR A 52 -15.01 -0.06 4.37
N GLY A 53 -16.11 0.17 5.09
CA GLY A 53 -16.16 0.16 6.55
C GLY A 53 -15.59 1.44 7.18
N ALA A 54 -15.63 2.56 6.45
CA ALA A 54 -15.12 3.86 6.89
C ALA A 54 -16.03 4.54 7.94
N ASP A 55 -17.28 4.10 8.05
CA ASP A 55 -18.29 4.51 9.01
C ASP A 55 -18.44 3.54 10.20
N ASP A 56 -17.56 2.55 10.33
CA ASP A 56 -17.57 1.59 11.42
C ASP A 56 -17.18 2.25 12.76
N THR A 57 -18.16 2.59 13.57
CA THR A 57 -17.96 3.18 14.90
C THR A 57 -17.50 2.16 15.94
N GLY A 58 -17.70 0.87 15.69
CA GLY A 58 -17.30 -0.23 16.58
C GLY A 58 -15.80 -0.55 16.48
N ASN A 59 -15.15 -0.21 15.36
CA ASN A 59 -13.72 -0.41 15.16
C ASN A 59 -13.07 0.83 14.53
N PRO A 60 -12.70 1.84 15.33
CA PRO A 60 -12.10 3.09 14.83
C PRO A 60 -10.80 2.90 14.06
N ILE A 61 -10.01 1.87 14.37
CA ILE A 61 -8.74 1.57 13.68
C ILE A 61 -9.04 1.07 12.27
N LYS A 62 -9.97 0.14 12.11
CA LYS A 62 -10.46 -0.32 10.82
C LYS A 62 -11.04 0.82 9.99
N ALA A 63 -11.90 1.64 10.61
CA ALA A 63 -12.49 2.81 9.95
C ALA A 63 -11.42 3.81 9.49
N GLY A 64 -10.36 4.02 10.28
CA GLY A 64 -9.21 4.83 9.90
C GLY A 64 -8.48 4.27 8.68
N PHE A 65 -8.18 2.97 8.66
CA PHE A 65 -7.55 2.32 7.52
C PHE A 65 -8.46 2.36 6.26
N ALA A 66 -9.76 2.16 6.44
CA ALA A 66 -10.75 2.26 5.38
C ALA A 66 -10.77 3.66 4.73
N ARG A 67 -10.69 4.72 5.54
CA ARG A 67 -10.56 6.10 5.02
C ARG A 67 -9.27 6.28 4.22
N ASN A 68 -8.15 5.72 4.68
CA ASN A 68 -6.89 5.75 3.92
C ASN A 68 -7.02 5.00 2.59
N CYS A 69 -7.75 3.89 2.52
CA CYS A 69 -8.03 3.20 1.25
C CYS A 69 -8.86 4.06 0.29
N ILE A 70 -9.87 4.78 0.78
CA ILE A 70 -10.64 5.74 -0.03
C ILE A 70 -9.74 6.87 -0.53
N LEU A 71 -8.87 7.43 0.32
CA LEU A 71 -7.90 8.46 -0.08
C LEU A 71 -6.95 7.95 -1.15
N ALA A 72 -6.47 6.71 -1.03
CA ALA A 72 -5.61 6.09 -2.04
C ALA A 72 -6.31 6.01 -3.41
N ARG A 73 -7.58 5.58 -3.45
CA ARG A 73 -8.39 5.58 -4.67
C ARG A 73 -8.52 6.98 -5.26
N ARG A 74 -8.81 8.01 -4.44
CA ARG A 74 -8.91 9.41 -4.89
C ARG A 74 -7.59 9.95 -5.44
N LEU A 75 -6.47 9.56 -4.86
CA LEU A 75 -5.14 9.93 -5.36
C LEU A 75 -4.88 9.32 -6.73
N VAL A 76 -5.21 8.04 -6.90
CA VAL A 76 -5.09 7.34 -8.19
C VAL A 76 -5.98 7.98 -9.25
N GLU A 77 -7.24 8.33 -8.93
CA GLU A 77 -8.15 9.05 -9.82
C GLU A 77 -7.58 10.38 -10.32
N ARG A 78 -6.70 11.01 -9.55
CA ARG A 78 -6.02 12.26 -9.89
C ARG A 78 -4.63 12.07 -10.53
N GLY A 79 -4.29 10.84 -10.88
CA GLY A 79 -3.07 10.50 -11.59
C GLY A 79 -1.82 10.39 -10.70
N VAL A 80 -1.98 10.24 -9.39
CA VAL A 80 -0.85 9.91 -8.52
C VAL A 80 -0.40 8.49 -8.85
N ARG A 81 0.87 8.37 -9.24
CA ARG A 81 1.42 7.13 -9.81
C ARG A 81 1.79 6.07 -8.78
N PHE A 82 2.08 6.49 -7.55
CA PHE A 82 2.47 5.58 -6.47
C PHE A 82 1.83 6.02 -5.16
N VAL A 83 1.08 5.11 -4.54
CA VAL A 83 0.45 5.31 -3.23
C VAL A 83 0.82 4.15 -2.34
N GLN A 84 1.37 4.44 -1.17
CA GLN A 84 1.70 3.43 -0.17
C GLN A 84 0.76 3.55 1.02
N LEU A 85 0.13 2.43 1.39
CA LEU A 85 -0.71 2.30 2.56
C LEU A 85 -0.03 1.41 3.60
N PHE A 86 -0.02 1.87 4.83
CA PHE A 86 0.47 1.06 5.95
C PHE A 86 -0.71 0.50 6.74
N ASN A 87 -0.71 -0.82 6.92
CA ASN A 87 -1.67 -1.50 7.78
C ASN A 87 -0.96 -1.94 9.06
N GLY A 88 -1.09 -1.15 10.11
CA GLY A 88 -0.46 -1.37 11.40
C GLY A 88 0.12 -0.09 11.99
N ALA A 89 0.42 -0.11 13.28
CA ALA A 89 1.06 1.01 13.96
C ALA A 89 2.59 0.91 13.84
N TYR A 90 3.22 2.05 13.63
CA TYR A 90 4.68 2.14 13.57
C TYR A 90 5.30 1.87 14.95
N ALA A 91 6.33 1.03 15.00
CA ALA A 91 7.18 0.77 16.17
C ALA A 91 6.43 0.51 17.49
N SER A 92 5.28 -0.13 17.45
CA SER A 92 4.34 -0.24 18.56
C SER A 92 4.65 -1.32 19.59
N GLY A 93 5.79 -1.98 19.53
CA GLY A 93 6.09 -3.10 20.43
C GLY A 93 5.13 -4.29 20.31
N GLY A 94 4.48 -4.46 19.16
CA GLY A 94 3.74 -5.67 18.80
C GLY A 94 2.23 -5.66 19.04
N GLU A 95 1.63 -4.61 19.58
CA GLU A 95 0.18 -4.64 19.83
C GLU A 95 -0.68 -4.19 18.64
N LEU A 96 -0.14 -3.38 17.73
CA LEU A 96 -0.88 -2.79 16.62
C LEU A 96 -0.17 -2.92 15.28
N ASN A 97 0.58 -4.00 15.07
CA ASN A 97 1.26 -4.29 13.80
C ASN A 97 1.35 -5.80 13.53
N TRP A 98 1.90 -6.17 12.37
CA TRP A 98 2.09 -7.56 11.96
C TRP A 98 3.35 -8.22 12.55
N ASP A 99 4.10 -7.50 13.40
CA ASP A 99 5.33 -7.99 14.02
C ASP A 99 5.05 -8.94 15.21
N GLY A 100 4.48 -10.07 14.91
CA GLY A 100 3.88 -11.03 15.84
C GLY A 100 4.87 -11.89 16.63
N HIS A 101 5.79 -11.28 17.39
CA HIS A 101 6.70 -11.99 18.31
C HIS A 101 6.00 -12.55 19.55
N ASN A 102 4.85 -11.99 19.92
CA ASN A 102 4.01 -12.47 21.01
C ASN A 102 2.54 -12.47 20.59
N LYS A 103 1.70 -13.32 21.20
CA LYS A 103 0.26 -13.38 20.94
C LYS A 103 -0.08 -13.39 19.43
N LEU A 104 0.66 -14.14 18.65
CA LEU A 104 0.59 -14.15 17.18
C LEU A 104 -0.84 -14.24 16.65
N LYS A 105 -1.62 -15.21 17.15
CA LYS A 105 -2.98 -15.42 16.67
C LYS A 105 -3.88 -14.20 16.94
N GLU A 106 -3.83 -13.64 18.13
CA GLU A 106 -4.63 -12.48 18.53
C GLU A 106 -4.29 -11.26 17.66
N GLN A 107 -2.99 -11.02 17.42
CA GLN A 107 -2.55 -9.92 16.57
C GLN A 107 -2.98 -10.10 15.11
N TYR A 108 -2.84 -11.30 14.56
CA TYR A 108 -3.21 -11.57 13.18
C TYR A 108 -4.71 -11.52 12.97
N ASP A 109 -5.51 -12.04 13.89
CA ASP A 109 -6.97 -11.93 13.83
C ASP A 109 -7.40 -10.45 13.80
N ARG A 110 -6.76 -9.62 14.64
CA ARG A 110 -7.01 -8.17 14.68
C ARG A 110 -6.64 -7.48 13.37
N HIS A 111 -5.41 -7.70 12.89
CA HIS A 111 -4.91 -7.01 11.69
C HIS A 111 -5.57 -7.50 10.41
N ALA A 112 -5.87 -8.78 10.31
CA ALA A 112 -6.67 -9.32 9.23
C ALA A 112 -8.07 -8.68 9.19
N GLY A 113 -8.71 -8.52 10.34
CA GLY A 113 -10.01 -7.86 10.45
C GLY A 113 -9.99 -6.36 10.08
N ILE A 114 -8.84 -5.68 10.27
CA ILE A 114 -8.66 -4.30 9.84
C ILE A 114 -8.43 -4.23 8.32
N LEU A 115 -7.65 -5.15 7.77
CA LEU A 115 -7.23 -5.14 6.37
C LEU A 115 -8.33 -5.61 5.40
N ASP A 116 -9.03 -6.68 5.73
CA ASP A 116 -9.84 -7.49 4.82
C ASP A 116 -10.90 -6.67 4.06
N GLN A 117 -11.87 -6.11 4.77
CA GLN A 117 -12.96 -5.36 4.14
C GLN A 117 -12.46 -4.12 3.37
N PRO A 118 -11.59 -3.24 3.93
CA PRO A 118 -11.14 -2.06 3.22
C PRO A 118 -10.32 -2.39 1.95
N ALA A 119 -9.45 -3.40 2.00
CA ALA A 119 -8.66 -3.81 0.84
C ALA A 119 -9.55 -4.43 -0.25
N ALA A 120 -10.49 -5.30 0.12
CA ALA A 120 -11.43 -5.87 -0.82
C ALA A 120 -12.34 -4.79 -1.45
N ALA A 121 -12.76 -3.78 -0.68
CA ALA A 121 -13.54 -2.67 -1.19
C ALA A 121 -12.73 -1.80 -2.16
N LEU A 122 -11.46 -1.51 -1.86
CA LEU A 122 -10.57 -0.77 -2.74
C LEU A 122 -10.42 -1.46 -4.10
N ILE A 123 -10.14 -2.75 -4.11
CA ILE A 123 -9.97 -3.51 -5.36
C ILE A 123 -11.27 -3.50 -6.18
N ARG A 124 -12.44 -3.69 -5.54
CA ARG A 124 -13.73 -3.65 -6.22
C ARG A 124 -14.06 -2.26 -6.77
N ASP A 125 -13.82 -1.22 -5.99
CA ASP A 125 -14.11 0.17 -6.39
C ASP A 125 -13.20 0.60 -7.55
N LEU A 126 -11.90 0.27 -7.51
CA LEU A 126 -11.00 0.47 -8.64
C LEU A 126 -11.48 -0.27 -9.90
N GLY A 127 -11.95 -1.50 -9.75
CA GLY A 127 -12.51 -2.29 -10.86
C GLY A 127 -13.78 -1.68 -11.44
N GLN A 128 -14.72 -1.26 -10.59
CA GLN A 128 -15.98 -0.63 -11.01
C GLN A 128 -15.77 0.70 -11.72
N ARG A 129 -14.71 1.43 -11.39
CA ARG A 129 -14.32 2.70 -12.02
C ARG A 129 -13.45 2.52 -13.27
N GLY A 130 -13.11 1.30 -13.66
CA GLY A 130 -12.19 1.03 -14.77
C GLY A 130 -10.73 1.39 -14.48
N LEU A 131 -10.39 1.73 -13.23
CA LEU A 131 -9.03 2.11 -12.83
C LEU A 131 -8.10 0.91 -12.65
N LEU A 132 -8.65 -0.25 -12.31
CA LEU A 132 -7.87 -1.47 -12.03
C LEU A 132 -7.11 -1.98 -13.26
N GLU A 133 -7.55 -1.62 -14.47
CA GLU A 133 -6.86 -1.98 -15.72
C GLU A 133 -5.47 -1.36 -15.83
N ASN A 134 -5.30 -0.16 -15.24
CA ASN A 134 -4.05 0.61 -15.26
C ASN A 134 -3.47 0.84 -13.86
N THR A 135 -3.96 0.11 -12.85
CA THR A 135 -3.50 0.24 -11.48
C THR A 135 -3.13 -1.13 -10.94
N LEU A 136 -1.88 -1.29 -10.55
CA LEU A 136 -1.42 -2.47 -9.84
C LEU A 136 -1.65 -2.28 -8.34
N VAL A 137 -2.41 -3.17 -7.73
CA VAL A 137 -2.55 -3.27 -6.27
C VAL A 137 -1.67 -4.39 -5.77
N VAL A 138 -0.75 -4.06 -4.88
CA VAL A 138 0.22 -4.98 -4.31
C VAL A 138 0.04 -5.05 -2.80
N TRP A 139 0.00 -6.24 -2.27
CA TRP A 139 0.14 -6.50 -0.84
C TRP A 139 1.42 -7.29 -0.60
N CYS A 140 2.28 -6.78 0.23
CA CYS A 140 3.54 -7.43 0.58
C CYS A 140 3.97 -7.07 2.00
N THR A 141 4.86 -7.88 2.52
CA THR A 141 5.63 -7.63 3.73
C THR A 141 7.12 -7.72 3.38
N GLU A 142 7.99 -7.27 4.25
CA GLU A 142 9.44 -7.31 4.07
C GLU A 142 10.01 -8.74 4.19
N PHE A 143 9.34 -9.60 4.96
CA PHE A 143 9.63 -11.04 5.15
C PHE A 143 8.39 -11.74 5.73
N GLY A 144 8.46 -13.06 5.85
CA GLY A 144 7.43 -13.88 6.48
C GLY A 144 7.70 -14.15 7.96
N ARG A 145 7.02 -15.18 8.49
CA ARG A 145 7.21 -15.66 9.85
C ARG A 145 7.61 -17.12 9.86
N MET A 146 8.53 -17.50 10.77
CA MET A 146 8.94 -18.90 10.96
C MET A 146 7.73 -19.79 11.23
N PRO A 147 7.70 -21.03 10.75
CA PRO A 147 6.58 -21.97 10.97
C PRO A 147 6.51 -22.52 12.40
N PHE A 148 7.40 -22.09 13.30
CA PHE A 148 7.48 -22.50 14.68
C PHE A 148 7.58 -21.30 15.62
N PHE A 149 7.28 -21.51 16.90
CA PHE A 149 7.35 -20.44 17.90
C PHE A 149 8.80 -20.03 18.18
N GLN A 150 8.97 -18.74 18.38
CA GLN A 150 10.21 -18.18 18.87
C GLN A 150 10.47 -18.67 20.29
N LYS A 151 11.71 -19.04 20.60
CA LYS A 151 12.08 -19.53 21.92
C LYS A 151 11.77 -18.50 23.01
N GLY A 152 10.97 -18.89 23.99
CA GLY A 152 10.60 -18.04 25.11
C GLY A 152 9.48 -17.03 24.83
N ALA A 153 8.80 -17.13 23.66
CA ALA A 153 7.72 -16.24 23.28
C ALA A 153 6.50 -17.02 22.73
N GLN A 154 5.34 -16.36 22.65
CA GLN A 154 4.11 -16.92 22.09
C GLN A 154 3.85 -16.45 20.64
N GLY A 155 4.88 -16.04 19.96
CA GLY A 155 4.85 -15.61 18.58
C GLY A 155 5.96 -16.26 17.76
N ARG A 156 6.20 -15.71 16.59
CA ARG A 156 7.12 -16.27 15.60
C ARG A 156 8.16 -15.23 15.20
N ASP A 157 9.38 -15.69 15.01
CA ASP A 157 10.49 -14.88 14.51
C ASP A 157 10.37 -14.63 12.99
N HIS A 158 11.19 -13.74 12.47
CA HIS A 158 11.27 -13.38 11.06
C HIS A 158 11.69 -14.56 10.19
N ASN A 159 11.09 -14.69 9.01
CA ASN A 159 11.45 -15.69 8.01
C ASN A 159 11.71 -15.04 6.65
N PRO A 160 12.96 -14.74 6.30
CA PRO A 160 13.29 -14.18 4.99
C PRO A 160 13.30 -15.22 3.86
N ASP A 161 13.35 -16.52 4.20
CA ASP A 161 13.54 -17.61 3.24
C ASP A 161 12.26 -18.06 2.54
N GLY A 162 11.11 -17.61 3.01
CA GLY A 162 9.82 -17.93 2.39
C GLY A 162 8.67 -17.11 2.94
N PHE A 163 7.98 -16.37 2.07
CA PHE A 163 6.80 -15.59 2.40
C PHE A 163 5.91 -15.37 1.18
N THR A 164 4.70 -14.92 1.40
CA THR A 164 3.70 -14.71 0.37
C THR A 164 3.45 -13.22 0.15
N SER A 165 3.41 -12.82 -1.11
CA SER A 165 2.86 -11.55 -1.55
C SER A 165 1.77 -11.80 -2.56
N TRP A 166 0.84 -10.87 -2.75
CA TRP A 166 -0.11 -10.95 -3.85
C TRP A 166 -0.24 -9.61 -4.57
N MET A 167 -0.66 -9.69 -5.82
CA MET A 167 -0.91 -8.52 -6.64
C MET A 167 -2.11 -8.73 -7.57
N THR A 168 -2.78 -7.65 -7.93
CA THR A 168 -3.92 -7.66 -8.86
C THR A 168 -4.00 -6.35 -9.63
N GLY A 169 -4.62 -6.39 -10.81
CA GLY A 169 -4.74 -5.22 -11.70
C GLY A 169 -3.62 -5.12 -12.72
N ALA A 170 -3.57 -4.05 -13.49
CA ALA A 170 -2.55 -3.69 -14.47
C ALA A 170 -2.05 -4.86 -15.36
N GLY A 171 -2.97 -5.70 -15.84
CA GLY A 171 -2.62 -6.82 -16.73
C GLY A 171 -2.09 -8.08 -16.04
N ILE A 172 -1.97 -8.11 -14.72
CA ILE A 172 -1.58 -9.32 -13.97
C ILE A 172 -2.54 -10.47 -14.28
N ARG A 173 -1.97 -11.65 -14.55
CA ARG A 173 -2.73 -12.86 -14.79
C ARG A 173 -3.50 -13.28 -13.54
N LYS A 174 -4.81 -13.32 -13.63
CA LYS A 174 -5.71 -13.59 -12.50
C LYS A 174 -5.73 -15.08 -12.14
N GLY A 175 -5.94 -15.38 -10.86
CA GLY A 175 -6.17 -16.75 -10.37
C GLY A 175 -4.96 -17.67 -10.46
N VAL A 176 -3.75 -17.13 -10.44
CA VAL A 176 -2.50 -17.89 -10.50
C VAL A 176 -1.82 -17.84 -9.14
N SER A 177 -1.35 -19.00 -8.68
CA SER A 177 -0.33 -19.08 -7.61
C SER A 177 0.99 -19.45 -8.24
N HIS A 178 2.07 -18.80 -7.81
CA HIS A 178 3.42 -18.99 -8.31
C HIS A 178 4.40 -19.16 -7.17
N GLY A 179 5.32 -20.11 -7.30
CA GLY A 179 6.21 -20.49 -6.23
C GLY A 179 5.57 -21.43 -5.20
N VAL A 180 6.40 -22.21 -4.52
CA VAL A 180 5.99 -23.14 -3.47
C VAL A 180 7.03 -23.13 -2.36
N THR A 181 6.58 -23.16 -1.12
CA THR A 181 7.44 -23.41 0.04
C THR A 181 7.60 -24.92 0.29
N ASP A 182 8.55 -25.29 1.15
CA ASP A 182 8.63 -26.63 1.71
C ASP A 182 7.35 -26.98 2.52
N GLU A 183 7.25 -28.23 2.93
CA GLU A 183 6.08 -28.76 3.65
C GLU A 183 5.77 -28.04 4.97
N LEU A 184 6.79 -27.42 5.58
CA LEU A 184 6.68 -26.68 6.83
C LEU A 184 6.43 -25.16 6.60
N GLY A 185 6.55 -24.67 5.37
CA GLY A 185 6.47 -23.24 5.08
C GLY A 185 7.70 -22.45 5.52
N ARG A 186 8.86 -23.12 5.65
CA ARG A 186 10.09 -22.48 6.12
C ARG A 186 10.87 -21.79 5.01
N ALA A 187 11.00 -22.44 3.84
CA ALA A 187 11.79 -21.90 2.74
C ALA A 187 11.04 -22.07 1.41
N ALA A 188 11.21 -21.12 0.51
CA ALA A 188 10.78 -21.27 -0.86
C ALA A 188 11.67 -22.31 -1.56
N VAL A 189 11.06 -23.33 -2.22
CA VAL A 189 11.78 -24.48 -2.80
C VAL A 189 11.49 -24.70 -4.27
N LYS A 190 10.44 -24.12 -4.81
CA LYS A 190 10.09 -24.22 -6.22
C LYS A 190 9.73 -22.86 -6.78
N ASP A 191 10.21 -22.55 -7.99
CA ASP A 191 10.02 -21.27 -8.66
C ASP A 191 10.37 -20.10 -7.72
N VAL A 192 11.57 -20.20 -7.14
CA VAL A 192 12.06 -19.24 -6.14
C VAL A 192 12.45 -17.94 -6.84
N HIS A 193 11.89 -16.84 -6.37
CA HIS A 193 12.20 -15.51 -6.88
C HIS A 193 12.73 -14.61 -5.79
N PRO A 194 13.87 -13.96 -6.00
CA PRO A 194 14.36 -12.92 -5.11
C PRO A 194 13.53 -11.64 -5.25
N LEU A 195 13.65 -10.75 -4.26
CA LEU A 195 12.85 -9.52 -4.20
C LEU A 195 13.03 -8.61 -5.44
N TYR A 196 14.19 -8.64 -6.07
CA TYR A 196 14.40 -7.83 -7.29
C TYR A 196 13.60 -8.34 -8.49
N ASP A 197 13.28 -9.62 -8.60
CA ASP A 197 12.39 -10.15 -9.64
C ASP A 197 10.94 -9.67 -9.42
N PHE A 198 10.51 -9.61 -8.15
CA PHE A 198 9.24 -9.00 -7.78
C PHE A 198 9.19 -7.53 -8.18
N ASN A 199 10.22 -6.75 -7.85
CA ASN A 199 10.32 -5.34 -8.23
C ASN A 199 10.40 -5.16 -9.76
N ALA A 200 11.12 -6.02 -10.47
CA ALA A 200 11.17 -6.00 -11.92
C ALA A 200 9.78 -6.23 -12.54
N THR A 201 8.99 -7.14 -11.98
CA THR A 201 7.60 -7.36 -12.39
C THR A 201 6.74 -6.12 -12.18
N VAL A 202 6.85 -5.45 -11.03
CA VAL A 202 6.11 -4.22 -10.73
C VAL A 202 6.49 -3.08 -11.70
N LEU A 203 7.76 -3.00 -12.09
CA LEU A 203 8.25 -1.97 -13.01
C LEU A 203 7.96 -2.27 -14.49
N HIS A 204 7.67 -3.54 -14.83
CA HIS A 204 7.33 -3.96 -16.20
C HIS A 204 5.88 -3.65 -16.56
N LEU A 205 5.01 -3.63 -15.57
CA LEU A 205 3.57 -3.40 -15.73
C LEU A 205 3.23 -1.91 -15.71
#